data_c8f6a1a74c4b005f019c12a32b42a1a8
#
_entry.id   c8f6a1a74c4b005f019c12a32b42a1a8
#
_cell.length_a   1.000
_cell.length_b   1.000
_cell.length_c   1.000
_cell.angle_alpha   90.00
_cell.angle_beta   90.00
_cell.angle_gamma   90.00
#
_symmetry.space_group_name_H-M   'P 1'
#
loop_
_entity.id
_entity.type
_entity.pdbx_description
1 polymer ?
#
loop_
_entity_poly.entity_id
_entity_poly.type
_entity_poly.pdbx_seq_one_letter_code
_entity_poly.pdbx_strand_id
1 'polypeptide(L)'
;MNKKDLLYVIKPSQQNEQDLKDLLLAHSEIKFVSLMGIDFAGNDTDEKIPVKTFLEDMDSFLNGSAAQTDGSSVVLTGIATLNDARVDMKSDRTVNWFVDYNYEHFDEETGRMVGTLRIPCYLIHNNEEVCSRSILKNTLKYVEKELLALFKEYPEIPGLEHINVQDIEKITFTNATELEFWVKTPRENASLEALSSSQIMQEQYWQRTRGNVRTALEETIETLDLYGLEPEMGHKECGGVKGQIDSNGHMLHV
;
A
#
# COMPACT_ATOMS: atom_id res chain seq x y z
N MET A 1 -16.80 15.59 -10.89
CA MET A 1 -15.95 14.61 -11.59
C MET A 1 -16.38 13.22 -11.17
N ASN A 2 -16.59 12.32 -12.10
CA ASN A 2 -17.01 10.96 -11.75
C ASN A 2 -15.75 10.16 -11.42
N LYS A 3 -15.55 9.80 -10.14
CA LYS A 3 -14.42 8.97 -9.69
C LYS A 3 -14.27 7.68 -10.51
N LYS A 4 -15.39 7.18 -11.07
CA LYS A 4 -15.43 5.93 -11.86
C LYS A 4 -14.75 6.01 -13.23
N ASP A 5 -14.43 7.22 -13.71
CA ASP A 5 -13.78 7.42 -15.01
C ASP A 5 -12.25 7.46 -14.92
N LEU A 6 -11.70 7.32 -13.73
CA LEU A 6 -10.25 7.30 -13.48
C LEU A 6 -9.72 5.87 -13.48
N LEU A 7 -8.47 5.72 -13.89
CA LEU A 7 -7.73 4.46 -13.78
C LEU A 7 -7.08 4.36 -12.40
N TYR A 8 -7.54 3.46 -11.56
CA TYR A 8 -6.98 3.28 -10.21
C TYR A 8 -5.95 2.16 -10.14
N VAL A 9 -6.14 1.10 -10.92
CA VAL A 9 -5.37 -0.15 -10.81
C VAL A 9 -4.98 -0.67 -12.19
N ILE A 10 -3.76 -1.13 -12.32
CA ILE A 10 -3.25 -1.92 -13.45
C ILE A 10 -2.93 -3.32 -12.93
N LYS A 11 -3.70 -4.30 -13.39
CA LYS A 11 -3.55 -5.71 -12.97
C LYS A 11 -2.33 -6.36 -13.62
N PRO A 12 -1.74 -7.41 -13.03
CA PRO A 12 -0.62 -8.14 -13.61
C PRO A 12 -0.79 -8.53 -15.09
N SER A 13 -2.00 -8.89 -15.50
CA SER A 13 -2.31 -9.24 -16.90
C SER A 13 -2.23 -8.06 -17.88
N GLN A 14 -2.22 -6.82 -17.38
CA GLN A 14 -2.17 -5.58 -18.16
C GLN A 14 -0.79 -4.89 -18.11
N GLN A 15 0.21 -5.53 -17.51
CA GLN A 15 1.54 -4.94 -17.28
C GLN A 15 2.55 -5.27 -18.39
N ASN A 16 2.08 -5.74 -19.54
CA ASN A 16 2.92 -5.83 -20.73
C ASN A 16 3.07 -4.45 -21.38
N GLU A 17 4.10 -4.27 -22.19
CA GLU A 17 4.44 -2.97 -22.76
C GLU A 17 3.34 -2.35 -23.62
N GLN A 18 2.64 -3.19 -24.41
CA GLN A 18 1.58 -2.69 -25.29
C GLN A 18 0.37 -2.19 -24.50
N ASP A 19 -0.12 -3.01 -23.56
CA ASP A 19 -1.27 -2.64 -22.72
C ASP A 19 -0.96 -1.40 -21.87
N LEU A 20 0.25 -1.32 -21.29
CA LEU A 20 0.69 -0.15 -20.52
C LEU A 20 0.70 1.13 -21.37
N LYS A 21 1.24 1.02 -22.58
CA LYS A 21 1.27 2.15 -23.51
C LYS A 21 -0.14 2.62 -23.84
N ASP A 22 -1.04 1.69 -24.19
CA ASP A 22 -2.41 2.00 -24.55
C ASP A 22 -3.18 2.61 -23.36
N LEU A 23 -3.01 2.07 -22.14
CA LEU A 23 -3.60 2.61 -20.92
C LEU A 23 -3.10 4.03 -20.61
N LEU A 24 -1.80 4.26 -20.64
CA LEU A 24 -1.22 5.57 -20.34
C LEU A 24 -1.57 6.63 -21.40
N LEU A 25 -1.76 6.23 -22.66
CA LEU A 25 -2.22 7.13 -23.70
C LEU A 25 -3.74 7.44 -23.58
N ALA A 26 -4.53 6.48 -23.10
CA ALA A 26 -5.97 6.68 -22.87
C ALA A 26 -6.27 7.52 -21.61
N HIS A 27 -5.34 7.54 -20.66
CA HIS A 27 -5.44 8.25 -19.38
C HIS A 27 -4.41 9.38 -19.30
N SER A 28 -4.60 10.41 -20.12
CA SER A 28 -3.65 11.52 -20.24
C SER A 28 -3.49 12.38 -18.97
N GLU A 29 -4.37 12.24 -17.99
CA GLU A 29 -4.25 12.82 -16.66
C GLU A 29 -3.13 12.18 -15.85
N ILE A 30 -2.67 10.98 -16.18
CA ILE A 30 -1.49 10.36 -15.58
C ILE A 30 -0.26 10.98 -16.23
N LYS A 31 0.42 11.86 -15.50
CA LYS A 31 1.59 12.61 -16.01
C LYS A 31 2.92 11.98 -15.63
N PHE A 32 2.93 11.18 -14.57
CA PHE A 32 4.15 10.65 -13.99
C PHE A 32 4.07 9.15 -13.75
N VAL A 33 5.24 8.52 -13.77
CA VAL A 33 5.49 7.18 -13.26
C VAL A 33 6.48 7.27 -12.11
N SER A 34 6.30 6.45 -11.08
CA SER A 34 7.20 6.37 -9.95
C SER A 34 7.47 4.92 -9.59
N LEU A 35 8.72 4.56 -9.47
CA LEU A 35 9.15 3.24 -9.03
C LEU A 35 9.19 3.24 -7.50
N MET A 36 8.39 2.38 -6.87
CA MET A 36 8.19 2.35 -5.43
C MET A 36 8.94 1.19 -4.80
N GLY A 37 10.15 1.43 -4.34
CA GLY A 37 10.90 0.54 -3.45
C GLY A 37 10.59 0.88 -2.00
N ILE A 38 10.47 -0.12 -1.12
CA ILE A 38 10.21 0.08 0.30
C ILE A 38 11.43 -0.37 1.08
N ASP A 39 12.03 0.55 1.84
CA ASP A 39 13.20 0.31 2.68
C ASP A 39 12.86 -0.35 4.03
N PHE A 40 13.86 -0.54 4.91
CA PHE A 40 13.66 -1.16 6.22
C PHE A 40 13.02 -0.24 7.25
N ALA A 41 12.98 1.06 7.00
CA ALA A 41 12.26 2.02 7.84
C ALA A 41 10.79 2.19 7.42
N GLY A 42 10.38 1.53 6.32
CA GLY A 42 9.03 1.62 5.77
C GLY A 42 8.83 2.84 4.86
N ASN A 43 9.90 3.55 4.50
CA ASN A 43 9.82 4.63 3.54
C ASN A 43 9.76 4.06 2.12
N ASP A 44 8.94 4.68 1.28
CA ASP A 44 8.89 4.40 -0.14
C ASP A 44 9.70 5.43 -0.95
N THR A 45 10.26 4.97 -2.07
CA THR A 45 10.88 5.87 -3.05
C THR A 45 9.82 6.54 -3.92
N ASP A 46 10.07 7.77 -4.35
CA ASP A 46 9.12 8.55 -5.16
C ASP A 46 9.82 9.47 -6.16
N GLU A 47 10.56 8.88 -7.09
CA GLU A 47 11.08 9.63 -8.25
C GLU A 47 9.96 9.86 -9.26
N LYS A 48 9.77 11.10 -9.70
CA LYS A 48 8.74 11.45 -10.69
C LYS A 48 9.31 11.39 -12.10
N ILE A 49 9.05 10.30 -12.79
CA ILE A 49 9.44 10.08 -14.18
C ILE A 49 8.29 10.55 -15.08
N PRO A 50 8.49 11.51 -16.00
CA PRO A 50 7.45 11.88 -16.96
C PRO A 50 6.98 10.65 -17.77
N VAL A 51 5.68 10.48 -17.99
CA VAL A 51 5.14 9.36 -18.77
C VAL A 51 5.80 9.25 -20.14
N LYS A 52 6.07 10.37 -20.82
CA LYS A 52 6.77 10.36 -22.11
C LYS A 52 8.14 9.67 -22.00
N THR A 53 8.95 10.05 -21.03
CA THR A 53 10.28 9.45 -20.79
C THR A 53 10.18 7.98 -20.45
N PHE A 54 9.21 7.59 -19.63
CA PHE A 54 8.96 6.20 -19.31
C PHE A 54 8.60 5.36 -20.55
N LEU A 55 7.74 5.89 -21.43
CA LEU A 55 7.32 5.20 -22.66
C LEU A 55 8.44 5.07 -23.71
N GLU A 56 9.45 5.95 -23.68
CA GLU A 56 10.61 5.90 -24.60
C GLU A 56 11.56 4.74 -24.27
N ASP A 57 11.65 4.33 -22.99
CA ASP A 57 12.56 3.26 -22.54
C ASP A 57 11.95 2.39 -21.42
N MET A 58 10.72 1.95 -21.66
CA MET A 58 9.91 1.22 -20.68
C MET A 58 10.61 -0.03 -20.15
N ASP A 59 11.25 -0.79 -21.02
CA ASP A 59 11.93 -2.05 -20.64
C ASP A 59 13.05 -1.79 -19.62
N SER A 60 13.88 -0.78 -19.86
CA SER A 60 14.96 -0.40 -18.93
C SER A 60 14.43 0.05 -17.55
N PHE A 61 13.33 0.81 -17.52
CA PHE A 61 12.70 1.19 -16.26
C PHE A 61 12.12 0.01 -15.50
N LEU A 62 11.46 -0.91 -16.20
CA LEU A 62 10.78 -2.04 -15.56
C LEU A 62 11.74 -3.16 -15.11
N ASN A 63 12.88 -3.31 -15.75
CA ASN A 63 13.85 -4.37 -15.47
C ASN A 63 15.05 -3.93 -14.62
N GLY A 64 15.06 -2.68 -14.13
CA GLY A 64 16.03 -2.21 -13.14
C GLY A 64 17.34 -1.68 -13.71
N SER A 65 17.40 -1.37 -15.03
CA SER A 65 18.61 -0.81 -15.64
C SER A 65 18.61 0.71 -15.73
N ALA A 66 17.43 1.36 -15.78
CA ALA A 66 17.30 2.81 -15.93
C ALA A 66 17.06 3.54 -14.60
N ALA A 67 16.45 2.89 -13.62
CA ALA A 67 16.15 3.51 -12.34
C ALA A 67 17.04 2.94 -11.24
N GLN A 68 17.75 3.82 -10.58
CA GLN A 68 18.70 3.52 -9.54
C GLN A 68 18.55 4.51 -8.40
N THR A 69 18.77 4.03 -7.20
CA THR A 69 19.01 4.87 -6.04
C THR A 69 20.35 4.48 -5.41
N ASP A 70 20.81 5.20 -4.42
CA ASP A 70 22.01 4.82 -3.68
C ASP A 70 21.69 4.43 -2.24
N GLY A 71 22.66 3.82 -1.56
CA GLY A 71 22.49 3.37 -0.18
C GLY A 71 22.32 4.49 0.84
N SER A 72 22.54 5.76 0.45
CA SER A 72 22.26 6.92 1.30
C SER A 72 20.81 7.38 1.22
N SER A 73 20.13 7.06 0.12
CA SER A 73 18.74 7.47 -0.13
C SER A 73 17.71 6.49 0.42
N VAL A 74 18.13 5.26 0.77
CA VAL A 74 17.27 4.19 1.29
C VAL A 74 17.88 3.57 2.54
N VAL A 75 17.06 3.31 3.54
CA VAL A 75 17.50 2.68 4.80
C VAL A 75 17.60 1.17 4.61
N LEU A 76 18.79 0.68 4.28
CA LEU A 76 19.10 -0.74 4.10
C LEU A 76 20.23 -1.14 5.07
N THR A 77 19.98 -0.99 6.36
CA THR A 77 20.99 -1.15 7.43
C THR A 77 21.70 -2.50 7.35
N GLY A 78 23.04 -2.45 7.32
CA GLY A 78 23.89 -3.64 7.24
C GLY A 78 24.09 -4.20 5.83
N ILE A 79 23.36 -3.70 4.82
CA ILE A 79 23.44 -4.14 3.43
C ILE A 79 24.03 -3.03 2.56
N ALA A 80 23.45 -1.85 2.61
CA ALA A 80 23.89 -0.68 1.86
C ALA A 80 23.97 0.53 2.79
N THR A 81 25.14 0.74 3.39
CA THR A 81 25.40 1.82 4.35
C THR A 81 26.27 2.93 3.79
N LEU A 82 26.76 2.77 2.56
CA LEU A 82 27.74 3.67 1.95
C LEU A 82 27.08 4.52 0.87
N ASN A 83 27.50 5.77 0.76
CA ASN A 83 27.01 6.76 -0.18
C ASN A 83 27.16 6.35 -1.66
N ASP A 84 28.02 5.36 -1.96
CA ASP A 84 28.27 4.89 -3.33
C ASP A 84 27.64 3.51 -3.61
N ALA A 85 26.83 2.98 -2.69
CA ALA A 85 26.18 1.68 -2.90
C ALA A 85 25.04 1.82 -3.89
N ARG A 86 25.24 1.32 -5.10
CA ARG A 86 24.20 1.25 -6.13
C ARG A 86 23.08 0.31 -5.71
N VAL A 87 21.85 0.79 -5.76
CA VAL A 87 20.64 0.01 -5.55
C VAL A 87 19.75 0.15 -6.78
N ASP A 88 19.53 -0.93 -7.50
CA ASP A 88 18.65 -0.97 -8.66
C ASP A 88 17.21 -1.23 -8.25
N MET A 89 16.24 -0.66 -8.97
CA MET A 89 14.81 -0.87 -8.73
C MET A 89 14.21 -1.72 -9.85
N LYS A 90 13.71 -2.89 -9.50
CA LYS A 90 13.08 -3.84 -10.44
C LYS A 90 11.60 -3.98 -10.13
N SER A 91 10.75 -3.76 -11.14
CA SER A 91 9.28 -3.84 -10.98
C SER A 91 8.81 -5.22 -10.54
N ASP A 92 7.85 -5.26 -9.61
CA ASP A 92 7.12 -6.47 -9.24
C ASP A 92 5.87 -6.59 -10.11
N ARG A 93 5.92 -7.50 -11.08
CA ARG A 93 4.82 -7.79 -12.01
C ARG A 93 3.82 -8.81 -11.45
N THR A 94 3.98 -9.25 -10.22
CA THR A 94 3.08 -10.22 -9.57
C THR A 94 1.96 -9.57 -8.76
N VAL A 95 2.04 -8.26 -8.58
CA VAL A 95 1.09 -7.45 -7.81
C VAL A 95 0.42 -6.38 -8.68
N ASN A 96 -0.70 -5.86 -8.21
CA ASN A 96 -1.32 -4.70 -8.82
C ASN A 96 -0.42 -3.47 -8.73
N TRP A 97 -0.40 -2.66 -9.79
CA TRP A 97 0.14 -1.30 -9.76
C TRP A 97 -1.02 -0.33 -9.63
N PHE A 98 -0.80 0.85 -9.09
CA PHE A 98 -1.88 1.78 -8.79
C PHE A 98 -1.53 3.22 -9.16
N VAL A 99 -2.56 4.01 -9.42
CA VAL A 99 -2.41 5.43 -9.74
C VAL A 99 -2.74 6.26 -8.51
N ASP A 100 -1.74 6.98 -8.02
CA ASP A 100 -1.89 7.96 -6.94
C ASP A 100 -2.30 9.31 -7.53
N TYR A 101 -3.49 9.79 -7.17
CA TYR A 101 -4.03 11.05 -7.65
C TYR A 101 -3.78 12.19 -6.67
N ASN A 102 -3.19 13.28 -7.17
CA ASN A 102 -2.98 14.49 -6.40
C ASN A 102 -4.27 15.33 -6.39
N TYR A 103 -4.93 15.38 -5.24
CA TYR A 103 -6.21 16.08 -5.06
C TYR A 103 -6.08 17.63 -5.13
N GLU A 104 -4.87 18.17 -5.13
CA GLU A 104 -4.59 19.60 -5.22
C GLU A 104 -4.04 20.02 -6.59
N HIS A 105 -3.73 19.06 -7.47
CA HIS A 105 -3.17 19.31 -8.79
C HIS A 105 -4.10 18.78 -9.89
N PHE A 106 -4.60 19.67 -10.72
CA PHE A 106 -5.51 19.35 -11.81
C PHE A 106 -4.85 19.61 -13.15
N ASP A 107 -5.04 18.69 -14.07
CA ASP A 107 -4.63 18.84 -15.47
C ASP A 107 -5.50 19.89 -16.16
N GLU A 108 -4.87 20.90 -16.77
CA GLU A 108 -5.58 22.03 -17.36
C GLU A 108 -6.44 21.66 -18.58
N GLU A 109 -6.06 20.61 -19.33
CA GLU A 109 -6.77 20.20 -20.54
C GLU A 109 -7.99 19.34 -20.20
N THR A 110 -7.84 18.40 -19.26
CA THR A 110 -8.89 17.44 -18.92
C THR A 110 -9.74 17.86 -17.73
N GLY A 111 -9.25 18.77 -16.89
CA GLY A 111 -9.85 19.13 -15.60
C GLY A 111 -9.82 17.99 -14.58
N ARG A 112 -9.06 16.90 -14.84
CA ARG A 112 -8.90 15.75 -13.95
C ARG A 112 -7.74 15.94 -13.01
N MET A 113 -7.77 15.27 -11.87
CA MET A 113 -6.62 15.21 -10.95
C MET A 113 -5.42 14.59 -11.66
N VAL A 114 -4.26 15.18 -11.46
CA VAL A 114 -3.01 14.62 -12.01
C VAL A 114 -2.65 13.36 -11.24
N GLY A 115 -2.42 12.28 -12.01
CA GLY A 115 -2.04 10.97 -11.49
C GLY A 115 -0.55 10.67 -11.64
N THR A 116 -0.05 9.88 -10.71
CA THR A 116 1.26 9.20 -10.77
C THR A 116 1.03 7.70 -10.76
N LEU A 117 1.45 6.99 -11.80
CA LEU A 117 1.47 5.53 -11.75
C LEU A 117 2.58 5.08 -10.80
N ARG A 118 2.19 4.44 -9.69
CA ARG A 118 3.10 3.88 -8.67
C ARG A 118 3.33 2.41 -8.98
N ILE A 119 4.57 2.05 -9.25
CA ILE A 119 4.99 0.69 -9.62
C ILE A 119 5.77 0.08 -8.45
N PRO A 120 5.20 -0.89 -7.71
CA PRO A 120 5.93 -1.59 -6.66
C PRO A 120 7.17 -2.28 -7.21
N CYS A 121 8.32 -2.06 -6.56
CA CYS A 121 9.61 -2.57 -6.98
C CYS A 121 10.32 -3.34 -5.86
N TYR A 122 11.17 -4.26 -6.26
CA TYR A 122 12.22 -4.81 -5.41
C TYR A 122 13.45 -3.92 -5.49
N LEU A 123 14.10 -3.71 -4.35
CA LEU A 123 15.43 -3.08 -4.28
C LEU A 123 16.48 -4.18 -4.45
N ILE A 124 17.37 -3.97 -5.41
CA ILE A 124 18.42 -4.93 -5.78
C ILE A 124 19.79 -4.35 -5.49
N HIS A 125 20.59 -5.03 -4.69
CA HIS A 125 21.99 -4.69 -4.44
C HIS A 125 22.87 -5.92 -4.65
N ASN A 126 23.93 -5.79 -5.46
CA ASN A 126 24.81 -6.89 -5.82
C ASN A 126 24.07 -8.13 -6.39
N ASN A 127 23.03 -7.89 -7.20
CA ASN A 127 22.13 -8.90 -7.77
C ASN A 127 21.24 -9.66 -6.77
N GLU A 128 21.16 -9.19 -5.52
CA GLU A 128 20.29 -9.76 -4.49
C GLU A 128 19.13 -8.82 -4.18
N GLU A 129 17.93 -9.38 -3.98
CA GLU A 129 16.78 -8.64 -3.49
C GLU A 129 16.98 -8.30 -2.01
N VAL A 130 17.01 -7.00 -1.66
CA VAL A 130 17.42 -6.52 -0.32
C VAL A 130 16.37 -5.67 0.40
N CYS A 131 15.17 -5.52 -0.17
CA CYS A 131 14.12 -4.71 0.44
C CYS A 131 13.33 -5.48 1.51
N SER A 132 12.53 -4.74 2.31
CA SER A 132 11.64 -5.32 3.33
C SER A 132 10.67 -6.35 2.76
N ARG A 133 10.14 -6.12 1.54
CA ARG A 133 9.24 -7.05 0.85
C ARG A 133 9.92 -8.38 0.53
N SER A 134 11.18 -8.34 0.10
CA SER A 134 11.97 -9.54 -0.21
C SER A 134 12.26 -10.35 1.05
N ILE A 135 12.59 -9.68 2.15
CA ILE A 135 12.83 -10.34 3.44
C ILE A 135 11.56 -11.07 3.89
N LEU A 136 10.40 -10.41 3.85
CA LEU A 136 9.13 -11.07 4.19
C LEU A 136 8.88 -12.29 3.31
N LYS A 137 8.99 -12.16 2.00
CA LYS A 137 8.82 -13.25 1.02
C LYS A 137 9.77 -14.43 1.32
N ASN A 138 11.04 -14.15 1.60
CA ASN A 138 12.02 -15.18 1.88
C ASN A 138 11.79 -15.83 3.25
N THR A 139 11.36 -15.04 4.25
CA THR A 139 10.98 -15.56 5.57
C THR A 139 9.80 -16.52 5.47
N LEU A 140 8.75 -16.18 4.72
CA LEU A 140 7.60 -17.06 4.52
C LEU A 140 7.99 -18.38 3.85
N LYS A 141 8.83 -18.34 2.81
CA LYS A 141 9.36 -19.55 2.16
C LYS A 141 10.19 -20.41 3.11
N TYR A 142 11.01 -19.77 3.94
CA TYR A 142 11.82 -20.47 4.93
C TYR A 142 10.93 -21.16 5.98
N VAL A 143 9.95 -20.45 6.52
CA VAL A 143 9.03 -20.99 7.53
C VAL A 143 8.19 -22.14 6.93
N GLU A 144 7.68 -22.01 5.71
CA GLU A 144 6.99 -23.09 5.02
C GLU A 144 7.86 -24.35 4.93
N LYS A 145 9.10 -24.20 4.47
CA LYS A 145 10.06 -25.30 4.36
C LYS A 145 10.33 -25.99 5.69
N GLU A 146 10.57 -25.20 6.75
CA GLU A 146 10.88 -25.74 8.09
C GLU A 146 9.65 -26.43 8.70
N LEU A 147 8.44 -25.90 8.52
CA LEU A 147 7.20 -26.53 9.00
C LEU A 147 6.92 -27.85 8.28
N LEU A 148 7.10 -27.91 6.95
CA LEU A 148 6.93 -29.16 6.19
C LEU A 148 7.99 -30.20 6.58
N ALA A 149 9.21 -29.79 6.91
CA ALA A 149 10.25 -30.69 7.41
C ALA A 149 9.86 -31.22 8.81
N LEU A 150 9.38 -30.34 9.69
CA LEU A 150 8.92 -30.72 11.04
C LEU A 150 7.77 -31.76 10.98
N PHE A 151 6.79 -31.57 10.10
CA PHE A 151 5.68 -32.52 9.93
C PHE A 151 6.13 -33.89 9.45
N LYS A 152 7.20 -33.96 8.67
CA LYS A 152 7.81 -35.25 8.26
C LYS A 152 8.58 -35.91 9.39
N GLU A 153 9.23 -35.14 10.25
CA GLU A 153 10.01 -35.64 11.38
C GLU A 153 9.11 -36.08 12.54
N TYR A 154 8.03 -35.32 12.79
CA TYR A 154 7.10 -35.56 13.91
C TYR A 154 5.68 -35.76 13.38
N PRO A 155 5.30 -37.01 13.02
CA PRO A 155 3.99 -37.29 12.43
C PRO A 155 2.81 -37.13 13.42
N GLU A 156 3.09 -37.16 14.72
CA GLU A 156 2.08 -36.97 15.76
C GLU A 156 2.26 -35.61 16.42
N ILE A 157 1.36 -34.67 16.07
CA ILE A 157 1.37 -33.33 16.62
C ILE A 157 0.12 -33.11 17.47
N PRO A 158 0.25 -32.76 18.76
CA PRO A 158 -0.88 -32.49 19.63
C PRO A 158 -1.81 -31.40 19.04
N GLY A 159 -3.11 -31.71 18.96
CA GLY A 159 -4.13 -30.83 18.36
C GLY A 159 -4.36 -31.07 16.87
N LEU A 160 -3.57 -31.91 16.22
CA LEU A 160 -3.70 -32.25 14.78
C LEU A 160 -3.99 -33.75 14.56
N GLU A 161 -4.47 -34.44 15.58
CA GLU A 161 -4.72 -35.91 15.58
C GLU A 161 -5.74 -36.37 14.52
N HIS A 162 -6.52 -35.43 14.01
CA HIS A 162 -7.55 -35.67 12.99
C HIS A 162 -7.07 -35.60 11.55
N ILE A 163 -5.82 -35.23 11.32
CA ILE A 163 -5.20 -35.14 10.02
C ILE A 163 -3.87 -35.87 10.00
N ASN A 164 -3.53 -36.45 8.85
CA ASN A 164 -2.18 -36.97 8.63
C ASN A 164 -1.26 -35.80 8.18
N VAL A 165 -0.47 -35.26 9.10
CA VAL A 165 0.39 -34.09 8.81
C VAL A 165 1.46 -34.38 7.78
N GLN A 166 1.80 -35.66 7.52
CA GLN A 166 2.77 -36.03 6.50
C GLN A 166 2.23 -35.85 5.07
N ASP A 167 0.90 -35.77 4.89
CA ASP A 167 0.25 -35.53 3.61
C ASP A 167 0.11 -34.03 3.29
N ILE A 168 0.55 -33.14 4.19
CA ILE A 168 0.55 -31.70 3.97
C ILE A 168 1.66 -31.34 2.99
N GLU A 169 1.29 -30.82 1.82
CA GLU A 169 2.23 -30.45 0.76
C GLU A 169 2.58 -28.95 0.75
N LYS A 170 1.72 -28.13 1.36
CA LYS A 170 1.85 -26.67 1.31
C LYS A 170 1.32 -26.01 2.56
N ILE A 171 2.00 -24.95 2.99
CA ILE A 171 1.54 -24.02 4.05
C ILE A 171 1.18 -22.69 3.40
N THR A 172 -0.03 -22.20 3.65
CA THR A 172 -0.47 -20.88 3.22
C THR A 172 -0.61 -19.98 4.43
N PHE A 173 0.08 -18.85 4.39
CA PHE A 173 -0.05 -17.81 5.40
C PHE A 173 -1.14 -16.84 4.97
N THR A 174 -2.09 -16.60 5.83
CA THR A 174 -3.15 -15.60 5.63
C THR A 174 -2.94 -14.45 6.58
N ASN A 175 -3.25 -13.25 6.13
CA ASN A 175 -3.28 -12.08 6.99
C ASN A 175 -4.47 -11.20 6.59
N ALA A 176 -4.97 -10.41 7.53
CA ALA A 176 -5.87 -9.30 7.29
C ALA A 176 -5.19 -8.04 7.82
N THR A 177 -5.10 -7.00 6.99
CA THR A 177 -4.48 -5.74 7.39
C THR A 177 -5.54 -4.84 8.00
N GLU A 178 -5.35 -4.45 9.25
CA GLU A 178 -6.14 -3.42 9.92
C GLU A 178 -5.39 -2.10 9.85
N LEU A 179 -6.08 -1.05 9.37
CA LEU A 179 -5.55 0.30 9.29
C LEU A 179 -6.32 1.18 10.27
N GLU A 180 -5.68 1.53 11.37
CA GLU A 180 -6.23 2.47 12.34
C GLU A 180 -5.67 3.86 12.10
N PHE A 181 -6.55 4.87 12.09
CA PHE A 181 -6.14 6.26 11.89
C PHE A 181 -7.05 7.23 12.62
N TRP A 182 -6.52 8.41 12.86
CA TRP A 182 -7.22 9.49 13.53
C TRP A 182 -7.78 10.47 12.52
N VAL A 183 -9.06 10.78 12.66
CA VAL A 183 -9.70 11.82 11.84
C VAL A 183 -9.69 13.14 12.61
N LYS A 184 -9.21 14.21 11.98
CA LYS A 184 -9.24 15.58 12.51
C LYS A 184 -10.36 16.36 11.84
N THR A 185 -11.20 17.01 12.63
CA THR A 185 -12.26 17.89 12.12
C THR A 185 -11.97 19.35 12.50
N PRO A 186 -12.38 20.34 11.65
CA PRO A 186 -12.26 21.74 11.99
C PRO A 186 -13.00 22.07 13.29
N ARG A 187 -12.49 23.07 14.04
CA ARG A 187 -13.05 23.47 15.34
C ARG A 187 -14.50 23.95 15.25
N GLU A 188 -14.87 24.60 14.17
CA GLU A 188 -16.24 25.06 13.90
C GLU A 188 -17.28 23.92 13.89
N ASN A 189 -16.84 22.70 13.59
CA ASN A 189 -17.68 21.51 13.58
C ASN A 189 -17.57 20.69 14.88
N ALA A 190 -16.72 21.10 15.82
CA ALA A 190 -16.39 20.32 17.01
C ALA A 190 -17.59 19.99 17.89
N SER A 191 -18.54 20.92 18.04
CA SER A 191 -19.73 20.68 18.87
C SER A 191 -20.67 19.65 18.24
N LEU A 192 -20.80 19.63 16.92
CA LEU A 192 -21.62 18.63 16.22
C LEU A 192 -20.98 17.26 16.31
N GLU A 193 -19.67 17.19 16.12
CA GLU A 193 -18.90 15.95 16.23
C GLU A 193 -18.91 15.41 17.67
N ALA A 194 -18.76 16.28 18.66
CA ALA A 194 -18.84 15.91 20.09
C ALA A 194 -20.22 15.35 20.46
N LEU A 195 -21.30 15.91 19.90
CA LEU A 195 -22.65 15.38 20.10
C LEU A 195 -22.89 14.07 19.37
N SER A 196 -22.21 13.86 18.24
CA SER A 196 -22.39 12.65 17.45
C SER A 196 -21.59 11.48 17.99
N SER A 197 -20.50 11.74 18.63
CA SER A 197 -19.54 10.71 19.00
C SER A 197 -19.57 10.39 20.46
N SER A 198 -20.48 10.73 21.28
CA SER A 198 -20.60 10.31 22.69
C SER A 198 -19.33 9.68 23.32
N GLN A 199 -18.16 10.04 22.78
CA GLN A 199 -16.85 9.50 23.12
C GLN A 199 -16.46 9.73 24.58
N ILE A 200 -17.20 10.58 25.22
CA ILE A 200 -17.10 10.83 26.65
C ILE A 200 -17.71 9.69 27.46
N MET A 201 -18.58 8.90 26.84
CA MET A 201 -19.29 7.79 27.48
C MET A 201 -18.93 6.49 26.76
N GLN A 202 -18.19 5.62 27.36
CA GLN A 202 -17.79 4.28 26.96
C GLN A 202 -18.49 3.76 25.69
N GLU A 203 -18.08 4.28 24.53
CA GLU A 203 -18.67 3.89 23.28
C GLU A 203 -18.35 2.46 22.94
N GLN A 204 -19.36 1.79 22.42
CA GLN A 204 -19.24 0.45 21.92
C GLN A 204 -18.58 0.45 20.54
N TYR A 205 -17.73 -0.49 20.30
CA TYR A 205 -17.05 -0.78 19.04
C TYR A 205 -17.98 -0.68 17.80
N TRP A 206 -19.18 -1.22 17.88
CA TRP A 206 -20.16 -1.22 16.79
C TRP A 206 -21.14 -0.06 16.80
N GLN A 207 -20.86 1.01 17.52
CA GLN A 207 -21.77 2.15 17.50
C GLN A 207 -21.71 2.88 16.16
N ARG A 208 -22.89 3.37 15.77
CA ARG A 208 -23.04 4.10 14.51
C ARG A 208 -22.21 5.38 14.49
N THR A 209 -21.31 5.49 13.53
CA THR A 209 -20.63 6.75 13.20
C THR A 209 -21.60 7.77 12.64
N ARG A 210 -21.33 9.06 12.82
CA ARG A 210 -22.16 10.17 12.36
C ARG A 210 -21.30 11.32 11.85
N GLY A 211 -21.94 12.29 11.17
CA GLY A 211 -21.27 13.51 10.71
C GLY A 211 -20.13 13.25 9.75
N ASN A 212 -19.11 14.10 9.81
CA ASN A 212 -17.95 14.05 8.93
C ASN A 212 -17.11 12.77 9.14
N VAL A 213 -17.07 12.22 10.34
CA VAL A 213 -16.37 10.96 10.63
C VAL A 213 -16.99 9.80 9.84
N ARG A 214 -18.32 9.74 9.78
CA ARG A 214 -19.02 8.76 8.94
C ARG A 214 -18.69 8.93 7.48
N THR A 215 -18.71 10.15 6.97
CA THR A 215 -18.39 10.46 5.57
C THR A 215 -16.96 10.04 5.23
N ALA A 216 -15.99 10.39 6.09
CA ALA A 216 -14.60 9.99 5.89
C ALA A 216 -14.43 8.46 5.84
N LEU A 217 -15.09 7.73 6.75
CA LEU A 217 -15.05 6.28 6.77
C LEU A 217 -15.64 5.66 5.50
N GLU A 218 -16.83 6.11 5.09
CA GLU A 218 -17.53 5.60 3.90
C GLU A 218 -16.71 5.91 2.62
N GLU A 219 -16.18 7.13 2.47
CA GLU A 219 -15.33 7.50 1.32
C GLU A 219 -13.99 6.72 1.30
N THR A 220 -13.42 6.44 2.47
CA THR A 220 -12.20 5.62 2.57
C THR A 220 -12.46 4.20 2.06
N ILE A 221 -13.53 3.55 2.53
CA ILE A 221 -13.89 2.19 2.10
C ILE A 221 -14.16 2.15 0.59
N GLU A 222 -14.95 3.09 0.06
CA GLU A 222 -15.19 3.19 -1.38
C GLU A 222 -13.90 3.40 -2.18
N THR A 223 -12.98 4.19 -1.68
CA THR A 223 -11.69 4.44 -2.34
C THR A 223 -10.81 3.20 -2.33
N LEU A 224 -10.74 2.49 -1.21
CA LEU A 224 -10.01 1.21 -1.11
C LEU A 224 -10.53 0.18 -2.11
N ASP A 225 -11.87 0.11 -2.28
CA ASP A 225 -12.50 -0.79 -3.27
C ASP A 225 -12.13 -0.40 -4.71
N LEU A 226 -12.10 0.91 -5.05
CA LEU A 226 -11.64 1.39 -6.36
C LEU A 226 -10.19 1.00 -6.66
N TYR A 227 -9.34 0.92 -5.62
CA TYR A 227 -7.97 0.44 -5.73
C TYR A 227 -7.85 -1.09 -5.74
N GLY A 228 -8.97 -1.83 -5.67
CA GLY A 228 -8.99 -3.29 -5.68
C GLY A 228 -8.36 -3.91 -4.44
N LEU A 229 -8.44 -3.24 -3.30
CA LEU A 229 -7.90 -3.71 -2.01
C LEU A 229 -8.90 -4.56 -1.22
N GLU A 230 -10.12 -4.77 -1.76
CA GLU A 230 -11.14 -5.65 -1.21
C GLU A 230 -11.41 -5.42 0.31
N PRO A 231 -11.80 -4.19 0.71
CA PRO A 231 -12.04 -3.89 2.12
C PRO A 231 -13.19 -4.73 2.65
N GLU A 232 -12.99 -5.42 3.77
CA GLU A 232 -14.04 -6.24 4.39
C GLU A 232 -15.03 -5.38 5.17
N MET A 233 -14.53 -4.42 5.96
CA MET A 233 -15.35 -3.53 6.76
C MET A 233 -14.57 -2.31 7.23
N GLY A 234 -15.31 -1.29 7.67
CA GLY A 234 -14.75 -0.18 8.43
C GLY A 234 -15.68 0.17 9.58
N HIS A 235 -15.09 0.47 10.70
CA HIS A 235 -15.81 0.82 11.92
C HIS A 235 -15.00 1.78 12.79
N LYS A 236 -15.61 2.30 13.79
CA LYS A 236 -14.96 3.11 14.80
C LYS A 236 -14.31 2.19 15.83
N GLU A 237 -13.09 2.52 16.26
CA GLU A 237 -12.39 1.77 17.28
C GLU A 237 -12.87 2.12 18.70
N CYS A 238 -12.73 1.18 19.63
CA CYS A 238 -13.01 1.42 21.04
C CYS A 238 -11.89 2.20 21.73
N GLY A 239 -12.25 2.98 22.74
CA GLY A 239 -11.29 3.75 23.53
C GLY A 239 -10.80 5.00 22.86
N GLY A 240 -11.48 5.45 21.83
CA GLY A 240 -11.18 6.62 21.04
C GLY A 240 -10.90 7.87 21.85
N VAL A 241 -10.36 8.86 21.18
CA VAL A 241 -9.93 10.14 21.78
C VAL A 241 -11.09 10.80 22.48
N LYS A 242 -10.95 11.00 23.74
CA LYS A 242 -11.95 11.69 24.59
C LYS A 242 -12.07 13.17 24.25
N GLY A 243 -12.63 13.49 23.08
CA GLY A 243 -12.87 14.85 22.66
C GLY A 243 -11.66 15.79 22.76
N GLN A 244 -10.45 15.27 22.45
CA GLN A 244 -9.24 16.09 22.47
C GLN A 244 -9.23 17.05 21.29
N ILE A 245 -8.86 18.28 21.56
CA ILE A 245 -8.62 19.30 20.55
C ILE A 245 -7.12 19.51 20.46
N ASP A 246 -6.55 19.43 19.25
CA ASP A 246 -5.14 19.70 19.03
C ASP A 246 -4.80 21.18 19.18
N SER A 247 -3.52 21.54 19.12
CA SER A 247 -3.04 22.93 19.22
C SER A 247 -3.58 23.86 18.14
N ASN A 248 -4.07 23.32 17.03
CA ASN A 248 -4.64 24.07 15.91
C ASN A 248 -6.17 24.20 16.00
N GLY A 249 -6.78 23.62 17.03
CA GLY A 249 -8.22 23.68 17.26
C GLY A 249 -9.02 22.62 16.49
N HIS A 250 -8.37 21.56 15.97
CA HIS A 250 -9.07 20.44 15.35
C HIS A 250 -9.46 19.41 16.41
N MET A 251 -10.63 18.85 16.28
CA MET A 251 -11.05 17.71 17.09
C MET A 251 -10.45 16.42 16.54
N LEU A 252 -9.94 15.57 17.44
CA LEU A 252 -9.38 14.27 17.11
C LEU A 252 -10.43 13.18 17.33
N HIS A 253 -10.57 12.29 16.36
CA HIS A 253 -11.43 11.11 16.38
C HIS A 253 -10.60 9.87 15.97
N VAL A 254 -10.99 8.71 16.46
CA VAL A 254 -10.41 7.42 16.11
C VAL A 254 -11.42 6.57 15.37
#